data_268053a829b6b9ac3918193ee928d220
#
_entry.id   268053a829b6b9ac3918193ee928d220
#
_cell.length_a   1.000
_cell.length_b   1.000
_cell.length_c   1.000
_cell.angle_alpha   90.00
_cell.angle_beta   90.00
_cell.angle_gamma   90.00
#
_symmetry.space_group_name_H-M   'P 1'
#
loop_
_entity.id
_entity.type
_entity.pdbx_description
1 polymer ?
#
loop_
_entity_poly.entity_id
_entity_poly.type
_entity_poly.pdbx_seq_one_letter_code
_entity_poly.pdbx_strand_id
1 'polypeptide(L)'
;MLVVEDQQALALKLSKPDRVLNSIPTARNLNFKGIDLVVTPHKIDEVTILRNLGINAPSPIMYYYNWVGGFKPYEHQKITSAFLTMNRRALVLNEIGTGKTQSALWSADYLMNINDIKKCLIISPLSTLERVWDDAIFTNFHHRESVILHGTASRLMKLLQTDADFFIVNHDGFNIIADVAKDIFDLVIIDEAAVYRTPSTKRFRILRNWINHHPDIRVWLMTGTPTPNEPTDAWALAKLVGSPYCTKTYTAFKEMVMMKIGQWKWVPRPESVDIVKQVLHPAIRYDRHECFDLPSTVYQTRKVKLTLEQSKHYQAMIKTFVTELATEGSITAVNEAVKMQKLVQISCGVAYGDDGRHIQLDG
;
A
#
# COMPACT_ATOMS: atom_id res chain seq x y z
N MET A 1 -6.87 -9.66 -31.48
CA MET A 1 -7.93 -9.31 -30.53
C MET A 1 -8.42 -7.91 -30.84
N LEU A 2 -9.73 -7.71 -30.85
CA LEU A 2 -10.39 -6.42 -31.06
C LEU A 2 -11.36 -6.19 -29.89
N VAL A 3 -11.37 -5.00 -29.31
CA VAL A 3 -12.38 -4.57 -28.37
C VAL A 3 -13.53 -3.93 -29.14
N VAL A 4 -14.75 -4.41 -28.91
CA VAL A 4 -15.98 -3.88 -29.50
C VAL A 4 -16.71 -3.11 -28.40
N GLU A 5 -16.38 -1.81 -28.28
CA GLU A 5 -16.78 -0.97 -27.14
C GLU A 5 -18.32 -0.88 -27.00
N ASP A 6 -19.02 -0.60 -28.10
CA ASP A 6 -20.49 -0.44 -28.10
C ASP A 6 -21.25 -1.70 -27.61
N GLN A 7 -20.63 -2.87 -27.72
CA GLN A 7 -21.22 -4.14 -27.30
C GLN A 7 -20.59 -4.70 -26.02
N GLN A 8 -19.62 -4.01 -25.46
CA GLN A 8 -18.81 -4.48 -24.33
C GLN A 8 -18.30 -5.91 -24.53
N ALA A 9 -17.72 -6.18 -25.70
CA ALA A 9 -17.30 -7.49 -26.12
C ALA A 9 -15.84 -7.50 -26.62
N LEU A 10 -15.22 -8.68 -26.55
CA LEU A 10 -13.93 -8.98 -27.17
C LEU A 10 -14.14 -9.93 -28.33
N ALA A 11 -13.59 -9.58 -29.49
CA ALA A 11 -13.51 -10.44 -30.67
C ALA A 11 -12.09 -10.99 -30.81
N LEU A 12 -11.92 -12.30 -30.72
CA LEU A 12 -10.65 -12.98 -30.64
C LEU A 12 -10.46 -13.87 -31.89
N LYS A 13 -9.35 -13.65 -32.63
CA LYS A 13 -8.90 -14.62 -33.63
C LYS A 13 -7.93 -15.58 -32.95
N LEU A 14 -8.30 -16.83 -32.80
CA LEU A 14 -7.59 -17.84 -32.02
C LEU A 14 -7.23 -19.05 -32.88
N SER A 15 -6.06 -19.63 -32.63
CA SER A 15 -5.66 -20.92 -33.23
C SER A 15 -6.34 -22.12 -32.59
N LYS A 16 -6.78 -21.99 -31.33
CA LYS A 16 -7.47 -23.03 -30.56
C LYS A 16 -8.70 -22.43 -29.87
N PRO A 17 -9.81 -22.19 -30.63
CA PRO A 17 -11.02 -21.55 -30.12
C PRO A 17 -11.71 -22.37 -29.02
N ASP A 18 -11.65 -23.69 -29.07
CA ASP A 18 -12.32 -24.59 -28.13
C ASP A 18 -11.91 -24.37 -26.68
N ARG A 19 -10.67 -23.97 -26.43
CA ARG A 19 -10.21 -23.69 -25.08
C ARG A 19 -10.99 -22.53 -24.44
N VAL A 20 -11.30 -21.49 -25.21
CA VAL A 20 -12.07 -20.33 -24.72
C VAL A 20 -13.55 -20.68 -24.64
N LEU A 21 -14.08 -21.30 -25.65
CA LEU A 21 -15.52 -21.72 -25.71
C LEU A 21 -15.88 -22.66 -24.56
N ASN A 22 -14.99 -23.58 -24.20
CA ASN A 22 -15.23 -24.52 -23.10
C ASN A 22 -15.03 -23.88 -21.72
N SER A 23 -14.25 -22.81 -21.64
CA SER A 23 -13.94 -22.15 -20.35
C SER A 23 -14.86 -20.97 -20.04
N ILE A 24 -15.43 -20.34 -21.06
CA ILE A 24 -16.32 -19.17 -20.93
C ILE A 24 -17.70 -19.54 -21.55
N PRO A 25 -18.71 -19.88 -20.73
CA PRO A 25 -20.03 -20.28 -21.23
C PRO A 25 -20.71 -19.23 -22.07
N THR A 26 -20.40 -17.96 -21.88
CA THR A 26 -20.94 -16.82 -22.65
C THR A 26 -20.21 -16.56 -23.97
N ALA A 27 -19.10 -17.25 -24.24
CA ALA A 27 -18.35 -17.12 -25.47
C ALA A 27 -19.07 -17.84 -26.62
N ARG A 28 -19.01 -17.28 -27.83
CA ARG A 28 -19.64 -17.81 -29.03
C ARG A 28 -18.75 -17.64 -30.25
N ASN A 29 -18.90 -18.55 -31.21
CA ASN A 29 -18.28 -18.40 -32.53
C ASN A 29 -19.06 -17.39 -33.38
N LEU A 30 -18.32 -16.58 -34.11
CA LEU A 30 -18.84 -15.63 -35.09
C LEU A 30 -17.96 -15.68 -36.34
N ASN A 31 -18.58 -15.96 -37.50
CA ASN A 31 -17.90 -15.76 -38.76
C ASN A 31 -18.16 -14.34 -39.25
N PHE A 32 -17.14 -13.55 -39.37
CA PHE A 32 -17.22 -12.20 -39.89
C PHE A 32 -16.33 -12.06 -41.13
N LYS A 33 -16.99 -11.86 -42.30
CA LYS A 33 -16.33 -11.73 -43.60
C LYS A 33 -15.32 -12.86 -43.91
N GLY A 34 -15.69 -14.11 -43.59
CA GLY A 34 -14.85 -15.29 -43.81
C GLY A 34 -13.75 -15.52 -42.77
N ILE A 35 -13.75 -14.74 -41.68
CA ILE A 35 -12.82 -14.91 -40.56
C ILE A 35 -13.60 -15.47 -39.38
N ASP A 36 -13.18 -16.63 -38.87
CA ASP A 36 -13.73 -17.19 -37.64
C ASP A 36 -13.16 -16.52 -36.41
N LEU A 37 -14.06 -16.00 -35.60
CA LEU A 37 -13.75 -15.26 -34.36
C LEU A 37 -14.50 -15.92 -33.19
N VAL A 38 -13.89 -15.86 -32.01
CA VAL A 38 -14.58 -16.11 -30.75
C VAL A 38 -14.95 -14.76 -30.15
N VAL A 39 -16.23 -14.57 -29.86
CA VAL A 39 -16.74 -13.36 -29.21
C VAL A 39 -17.11 -13.70 -27.77
N THR A 40 -16.65 -12.90 -26.83
CA THR A 40 -16.95 -13.02 -25.39
C THR A 40 -17.25 -11.65 -24.80
N PRO A 41 -18.08 -11.55 -23.73
CA PRO A 41 -18.22 -10.31 -22.99
C PRO A 41 -16.89 -9.77 -22.52
N HIS A 42 -16.74 -8.46 -22.51
CA HIS A 42 -15.55 -7.79 -22.00
C HIS A 42 -15.78 -7.36 -20.54
N LYS A 43 -15.86 -8.33 -19.64
CA LYS A 43 -16.06 -8.16 -18.19
C LYS A 43 -14.86 -8.71 -17.41
N ILE A 44 -14.77 -8.40 -16.12
CA ILE A 44 -13.63 -8.79 -15.27
C ILE A 44 -13.44 -10.31 -15.25
N ASP A 45 -14.51 -11.09 -15.09
CA ASP A 45 -14.41 -12.54 -14.97
C ASP A 45 -13.93 -13.18 -16.27
N GLU A 46 -14.51 -12.79 -17.42
CA GLU A 46 -14.07 -13.30 -18.72
C GLU A 46 -12.62 -12.91 -19.03
N VAL A 47 -12.23 -11.67 -18.74
CA VAL A 47 -10.84 -11.22 -18.90
C VAL A 47 -9.91 -12.01 -17.98
N THR A 48 -10.32 -12.31 -16.76
CA THR A 48 -9.54 -13.14 -15.83
C THR A 48 -9.35 -14.55 -16.39
N ILE A 49 -10.41 -15.18 -16.89
CA ILE A 49 -10.32 -16.51 -17.53
C ILE A 49 -9.41 -16.45 -18.76
N LEU A 50 -9.57 -15.44 -19.63
CA LEU A 50 -8.72 -15.28 -20.81
C LEU A 50 -7.23 -15.17 -20.45
N ARG A 51 -6.89 -14.38 -19.41
CA ARG A 51 -5.51 -14.25 -18.93
C ARG A 51 -4.96 -15.56 -18.37
N ASN A 52 -5.77 -16.31 -17.64
CA ASN A 52 -5.41 -17.65 -17.15
C ASN A 52 -5.18 -18.65 -18.30
N LEU A 53 -5.83 -18.46 -19.44
CA LEU A 53 -5.59 -19.22 -20.67
C LEU A 53 -4.37 -18.71 -21.47
N GLY A 54 -3.66 -17.70 -21.00
CA GLY A 54 -2.49 -17.09 -21.64
C GLY A 54 -2.84 -16.04 -22.70
N ILE A 55 -4.10 -15.56 -22.75
CA ILE A 55 -4.54 -14.51 -23.67
C ILE A 55 -4.50 -13.19 -22.92
N ASN A 56 -3.59 -12.29 -23.31
CA ASN A 56 -3.43 -10.98 -22.67
C ASN A 56 -4.58 -10.03 -23.05
N ALA A 57 -5.76 -10.22 -22.44
CA ALA A 57 -6.91 -9.34 -22.64
C ALA A 57 -6.79 -8.08 -21.76
N PRO A 58 -7.13 -6.88 -22.26
CA PRO A 58 -7.09 -5.65 -21.50
C PRO A 58 -8.16 -5.64 -20.42
N SER A 59 -7.90 -4.87 -19.33
CA SER A 59 -8.92 -4.68 -18.28
C SER A 59 -10.08 -3.82 -18.79
N PRO A 60 -11.33 -4.17 -18.48
CA PRO A 60 -12.52 -3.42 -18.91
C PRO A 60 -12.54 -1.95 -18.45
N ILE A 61 -11.97 -1.63 -17.31
CA ILE A 61 -11.89 -0.25 -16.79
C ILE A 61 -11.24 0.72 -17.80
N MET A 62 -10.29 0.23 -18.60
CA MET A 62 -9.58 1.04 -19.59
C MET A 62 -10.50 1.57 -20.71
N TYR A 63 -11.65 0.93 -20.93
CA TYR A 63 -12.58 1.22 -22.02
C TYR A 63 -13.92 1.78 -21.55
N TYR A 64 -14.39 1.38 -20.36
CA TYR A 64 -15.77 1.64 -19.93
C TYR A 64 -15.88 2.52 -18.70
N TYR A 65 -14.75 3.10 -18.23
CA TYR A 65 -14.75 3.99 -17.09
C TYR A 65 -14.44 5.43 -17.49
N ASN A 66 -15.23 6.37 -17.02
CA ASN A 66 -15.15 7.77 -17.42
C ASN A 66 -14.05 8.58 -16.69
N TRP A 67 -13.24 7.94 -15.84
CA TRP A 67 -12.16 8.57 -15.10
C TRP A 67 -12.59 9.89 -14.42
N VAL A 68 -13.57 9.78 -13.53
CA VAL A 68 -14.16 10.92 -12.81
C VAL A 68 -13.14 11.71 -12.02
N GLY A 69 -13.38 13.04 -11.83
CA GLY A 69 -12.54 13.93 -11.06
C GLY A 69 -12.07 15.16 -11.85
N GLY A 70 -11.38 16.06 -11.16
CA GLY A 70 -10.96 17.35 -11.70
C GLY A 70 -9.74 17.33 -12.62
N PHE A 71 -9.10 16.17 -12.84
CA PHE A 71 -7.90 16.04 -13.66
C PHE A 71 -7.87 14.76 -14.47
N LYS A 72 -7.21 14.84 -15.63
CA LYS A 72 -7.05 13.69 -16.51
C LYS A 72 -6.00 12.72 -15.94
N PRO A 73 -6.31 11.40 -15.83
CA PRO A 73 -5.35 10.43 -15.31
C PRO A 73 -4.14 10.27 -16.21
N TYR A 74 -2.98 10.12 -15.60
CA TYR A 74 -1.76 9.70 -16.29
C TYR A 74 -1.84 8.22 -16.67
N GLU A 75 -1.06 7.80 -17.66
CA GLU A 75 -1.10 6.42 -18.16
C GLU A 75 -0.74 5.39 -17.08
N HIS A 76 0.30 5.65 -16.27
CA HIS A 76 0.67 4.78 -15.16
C HIS A 76 -0.44 4.64 -14.09
N GLN A 77 -1.27 5.68 -13.91
CA GLN A 77 -2.42 5.63 -12.99
C GLN A 77 -3.54 4.75 -13.55
N LYS A 78 -3.83 4.86 -14.86
CA LYS A 78 -4.79 3.98 -15.54
C LYS A 78 -4.35 2.53 -15.49
N ILE A 79 -3.07 2.25 -15.76
CA ILE A 79 -2.51 0.90 -15.70
C ILE A 79 -2.54 0.37 -14.26
N THR A 80 -2.25 1.19 -13.25
CA THR A 80 -2.38 0.82 -11.84
C THR A 80 -3.83 0.48 -11.49
N SER A 81 -4.80 1.27 -11.96
CA SER A 81 -6.21 1.01 -11.75
C SER A 81 -6.65 -0.28 -12.47
N ALA A 82 -6.22 -0.48 -13.72
CA ALA A 82 -6.47 -1.71 -14.46
C ALA A 82 -5.88 -2.94 -13.76
N PHE A 83 -4.70 -2.81 -13.15
CA PHE A 83 -4.08 -3.88 -12.37
C PHE A 83 -4.90 -4.20 -11.11
N LEU A 84 -5.34 -3.19 -10.36
CA LEU A 84 -6.12 -3.37 -9.13
C LEU A 84 -7.47 -4.04 -9.40
N THR A 85 -8.21 -3.62 -10.42
CA THR A 85 -9.51 -4.21 -10.76
C THR A 85 -9.40 -5.68 -11.13
N MET A 86 -8.29 -6.10 -11.75
CA MET A 86 -8.05 -7.49 -12.17
C MET A 86 -7.48 -8.38 -11.06
N ASN A 87 -7.03 -7.81 -9.94
CA ASN A 87 -6.41 -8.56 -8.84
C ASN A 87 -7.19 -8.34 -7.54
N ARG A 88 -7.82 -9.41 -7.03
CA ARG A 88 -8.53 -9.34 -5.73
C ARG A 88 -7.58 -8.98 -4.59
N ARG A 89 -6.36 -9.46 -4.63
CA ARG A 89 -5.30 -9.16 -3.65
C ARG A 89 -4.07 -8.66 -4.37
N ALA A 90 -3.58 -7.49 -4.02
CA ALA A 90 -2.51 -6.82 -4.76
C ALA A 90 -1.67 -5.89 -3.89
N LEU A 91 -0.44 -5.65 -4.35
CA LEU A 91 0.47 -4.63 -3.81
C LEU A 91 0.68 -3.53 -4.85
N VAL A 92 0.49 -2.28 -4.43
CA VAL A 92 0.86 -1.09 -5.20
C VAL A 92 2.12 -0.49 -4.58
N LEU A 93 3.24 -0.69 -5.24
CA LEU A 93 4.57 -0.31 -4.76
C LEU A 93 5.09 0.97 -5.45
N ASN A 94 4.19 1.72 -6.07
CA ASN A 94 4.51 2.96 -6.75
C ASN A 94 5.11 3.98 -5.77
N GLU A 95 6.08 4.76 -6.20
CA GLU A 95 6.72 5.79 -5.37
C GLU A 95 5.74 6.87 -4.88
N ILE A 96 6.17 7.63 -3.89
CA ILE A 96 5.41 8.77 -3.35
C ILE A 96 5.19 9.82 -4.45
N GLY A 97 3.98 10.36 -4.53
CA GLY A 97 3.62 11.39 -5.52
C GLY A 97 3.18 10.85 -6.88
N THR A 98 3.11 9.53 -7.09
CA THR A 98 2.61 8.94 -8.35
C THR A 98 1.07 8.86 -8.45
N GLY A 99 0.34 9.28 -7.41
CA GLY A 99 -1.13 9.27 -7.40
C GLY A 99 -1.75 7.91 -7.06
N LYS A 100 -1.12 7.11 -6.19
CA LYS A 100 -1.64 5.81 -5.72
C LYS A 100 -3.07 5.90 -5.19
N THR A 101 -3.35 6.92 -4.36
CA THR A 101 -4.67 7.16 -3.77
C THR A 101 -5.75 7.28 -4.84
N GLN A 102 -5.52 8.13 -5.84
CA GLN A 102 -6.47 8.34 -6.92
C GLN A 102 -6.67 7.08 -7.78
N SER A 103 -5.59 6.36 -8.08
CA SER A 103 -5.69 5.09 -8.81
C SER A 103 -6.51 4.03 -8.06
N ALA A 104 -6.36 3.95 -6.74
CA ALA A 104 -7.14 3.04 -5.91
C ALA A 104 -8.62 3.46 -5.83
N LEU A 105 -8.91 4.76 -5.70
CA LEU A 105 -10.28 5.27 -5.68
C LEU A 105 -11.00 5.05 -7.02
N TRP A 106 -10.37 5.32 -8.17
CA TRP A 106 -10.93 4.99 -9.48
C TRP A 106 -11.23 3.51 -9.64
N SER A 107 -10.34 2.66 -9.13
CA SER A 107 -10.55 1.21 -9.18
C SER A 107 -11.74 0.78 -8.32
N ALA A 108 -11.86 1.33 -7.12
CA ALA A 108 -12.97 1.04 -6.21
C ALA A 108 -14.29 1.55 -6.78
N ASP A 109 -14.33 2.80 -7.28
CA ASP A 109 -15.52 3.38 -7.88
C ASP A 109 -15.98 2.60 -9.12
N TYR A 110 -15.04 2.18 -9.98
CA TYR A 110 -15.38 1.31 -11.12
C TYR A 110 -16.03 -0.01 -10.66
N LEU A 111 -15.44 -0.68 -9.65
CA LEU A 111 -15.99 -1.93 -9.12
C LEU A 111 -17.37 -1.73 -8.48
N MET A 112 -17.59 -0.59 -7.81
CA MET A 112 -18.92 -0.22 -7.29
C MET A 112 -19.92 0.01 -8.43
N ASN A 113 -19.51 0.71 -9.51
CA ASN A 113 -20.39 0.99 -10.66
C ASN A 113 -20.85 -0.27 -11.39
N ILE A 114 -20.03 -1.33 -11.39
CA ILE A 114 -20.42 -2.63 -11.98
C ILE A 114 -21.02 -3.59 -10.93
N ASN A 115 -21.28 -3.14 -9.71
CA ASN A 115 -21.83 -3.91 -8.58
C ASN A 115 -20.97 -5.12 -8.16
N ASP A 116 -19.65 -5.09 -8.40
CA ASP A 116 -18.72 -6.13 -7.93
C ASP A 116 -18.36 -5.94 -6.42
N ILE A 117 -18.40 -4.71 -5.93
CA ILE A 117 -18.28 -4.35 -4.52
C ILE A 117 -19.34 -3.31 -4.14
N LYS A 118 -19.65 -3.22 -2.85
CA LYS A 118 -20.58 -2.23 -2.29
C LYS A 118 -19.89 -1.28 -1.32
N LYS A 119 -19.09 -1.81 -0.39
CA LYS A 119 -18.45 -1.01 0.67
C LYS A 119 -16.95 -1.25 0.71
N CYS A 120 -16.21 -0.15 0.83
CA CYS A 120 -14.76 -0.14 0.91
C CYS A 120 -14.28 0.38 2.26
N LEU A 121 -13.39 -0.35 2.93
CA LEU A 121 -12.66 0.11 4.09
C LEU A 121 -11.28 0.62 3.66
N ILE A 122 -10.93 1.85 4.06
CA ILE A 122 -9.62 2.44 3.87
C ILE A 122 -8.92 2.54 5.22
N ILE A 123 -7.78 1.87 5.36
CA ILE A 123 -6.94 1.93 6.55
C ILE A 123 -5.70 2.75 6.19
N SER A 124 -5.51 3.90 6.83
CA SER A 124 -4.42 4.82 6.51
C SER A 124 -3.83 5.49 7.78
N PRO A 125 -2.69 6.19 7.69
CA PRO A 125 -2.18 6.99 8.80
C PRO A 125 -3.19 8.04 9.26
N LEU A 126 -3.19 8.37 10.56
CA LEU A 126 -4.12 9.35 11.13
C LEU A 126 -4.05 10.72 10.42
N SER A 127 -2.86 11.15 10.01
CA SER A 127 -2.64 12.43 9.33
C SER A 127 -3.21 12.51 7.92
N THR A 128 -3.53 11.37 7.30
CA THR A 128 -3.99 11.29 5.90
C THR A 128 -5.47 10.97 5.76
N LEU A 129 -6.19 10.66 6.87
CA LEU A 129 -7.61 10.29 6.83
C LEU A 129 -8.45 11.35 6.12
N GLU A 130 -8.41 12.58 6.63
CA GLU A 130 -9.20 13.72 6.12
C GLU A 130 -8.56 14.31 4.86
N ARG A 131 -7.32 14.81 4.97
CA ARG A 131 -6.65 15.62 3.95
C ARG A 131 -6.25 14.88 2.67
N VAL A 132 -6.21 13.56 2.69
CA VAL A 132 -5.80 12.77 1.51
C VAL A 132 -6.96 11.91 1.01
N TRP A 133 -7.61 11.15 1.90
CA TRP A 133 -8.63 10.19 1.48
C TRP A 133 -10.01 10.82 1.40
N ASP A 134 -10.48 11.45 2.48
CA ASP A 134 -11.81 12.07 2.51
C ASP A 134 -11.92 13.23 1.54
N ASP A 135 -10.94 14.15 1.54
CA ASP A 135 -10.88 15.27 0.58
C ASP A 135 -10.84 14.77 -0.89
N ALA A 136 -10.11 13.67 -1.16
CA ALA A 136 -10.06 13.12 -2.51
C ALA A 136 -11.40 12.53 -2.95
N ILE A 137 -12.12 11.85 -2.06
CA ILE A 137 -13.45 11.31 -2.34
C ILE A 137 -14.43 12.47 -2.53
N PHE A 138 -14.47 13.41 -1.60
CA PHE A 138 -15.36 14.57 -1.66
C PHE A 138 -15.16 15.39 -2.93
N THR A 139 -13.90 15.61 -3.32
CA THR A 139 -13.58 16.47 -4.47
C THR A 139 -13.79 15.78 -5.82
N ASN A 140 -13.52 14.49 -5.92
CA ASN A 140 -13.49 13.81 -7.22
C ASN A 140 -14.62 12.80 -7.43
N PHE A 141 -15.33 12.38 -6.37
CA PHE A 141 -16.36 11.34 -6.44
C PHE A 141 -17.66 11.81 -5.78
N HIS A 142 -18.21 12.93 -6.24
CA HIS A 142 -19.41 13.58 -5.66
C HIS A 142 -20.65 12.69 -5.55
N HIS A 143 -20.66 11.54 -6.22
CA HIS A 143 -21.72 10.54 -6.20
C HIS A 143 -21.48 9.44 -5.16
N ARG A 144 -20.40 9.57 -4.35
CA ARG A 144 -20.03 8.64 -3.30
C ARG A 144 -20.02 9.29 -1.93
N GLU A 145 -20.45 8.52 -0.94
CA GLU A 145 -20.44 8.96 0.45
C GLU A 145 -19.23 8.35 1.18
N SER A 146 -18.56 9.17 1.99
CA SER A 146 -17.46 8.73 2.86
C SER A 146 -17.72 9.03 4.31
N VAL A 147 -17.17 8.19 5.19
CA VAL A 147 -17.28 8.36 6.64
C VAL A 147 -15.92 8.11 7.31
N ILE A 148 -15.42 9.08 8.07
CA ILE A 148 -14.21 8.92 8.88
C ILE A 148 -14.57 8.27 10.22
N LEU A 149 -14.05 7.07 10.43
CA LEU A 149 -14.19 6.33 11.68
C LEU A 149 -13.14 6.82 12.70
N HIS A 150 -13.49 7.87 13.45
CA HIS A 150 -12.61 8.48 14.45
C HIS A 150 -13.35 8.75 15.76
N GLY A 151 -12.66 8.52 16.90
CA GLY A 151 -13.17 8.79 18.24
C GLY A 151 -13.19 7.55 19.15
N THR A 152 -14.13 7.52 20.11
CA THR A 152 -14.30 6.41 21.05
C THR A 152 -14.85 5.16 20.37
N ALA A 153 -14.63 3.98 20.98
CA ALA A 153 -15.16 2.72 20.45
C ALA A 153 -16.68 2.77 20.20
N SER A 154 -17.45 3.35 21.12
CA SER A 154 -18.90 3.51 20.96
C SER A 154 -19.27 4.38 19.74
N ARG A 155 -18.50 5.44 19.50
CA ARG A 155 -18.70 6.31 18.31
C ARG A 155 -18.37 5.57 17.04
N LEU A 156 -17.27 4.81 17.00
CA LEU A 156 -16.88 4.00 15.84
C LEU A 156 -17.99 2.99 15.47
N MET A 157 -18.59 2.33 16.47
CA MET A 157 -19.69 1.38 16.23
C MET A 157 -20.93 2.04 15.63
N LYS A 158 -21.27 3.28 16.05
CA LYS A 158 -22.36 4.04 15.43
C LYS A 158 -22.05 4.45 13.99
N LEU A 159 -20.82 4.91 13.74
CA LEU A 159 -20.38 5.32 12.41
C LEU A 159 -20.33 4.16 11.41
N LEU A 160 -20.04 2.94 11.86
CA LEU A 160 -20.09 1.74 11.02
C LEU A 160 -21.51 1.41 10.51
N GLN A 161 -22.55 1.93 11.13
CA GLN A 161 -23.95 1.73 10.72
C GLN A 161 -24.43 2.79 9.71
N THR A 162 -23.57 3.77 9.38
CA THR A 162 -23.89 4.81 8.39
C THR A 162 -24.02 4.16 7.01
N ASP A 163 -24.94 4.66 6.22
CA ASP A 163 -25.02 4.28 4.81
C ASP A 163 -24.01 5.11 4.02
N ALA A 164 -22.84 4.51 3.78
CA ALA A 164 -21.74 5.11 3.05
C ALA A 164 -21.04 4.05 2.19
N ASP A 165 -20.35 4.52 1.13
CA ASP A 165 -19.57 3.68 0.23
C ASP A 165 -18.15 3.44 0.77
N PHE A 166 -17.54 4.49 1.34
CA PHE A 166 -16.17 4.48 1.85
C PHE A 166 -16.13 4.72 3.36
N PHE A 167 -15.43 3.87 4.07
CA PHE A 167 -15.15 4.00 5.49
C PHE A 167 -13.65 4.17 5.70
N ILE A 168 -13.23 5.24 6.36
CA ILE A 168 -11.83 5.61 6.50
C ILE A 168 -11.44 5.52 7.97
N VAL A 169 -10.41 4.74 8.30
CA VAL A 169 -9.98 4.50 9.68
C VAL A 169 -8.45 4.52 9.78
N ASN A 170 -7.91 4.94 10.92
CA ASN A 170 -6.49 4.82 11.16
C ASN A 170 -6.10 3.39 11.60
N HIS A 171 -4.82 3.04 11.44
CA HIS A 171 -4.32 1.70 11.74
C HIS A 171 -4.65 1.19 13.15
N ASP A 172 -4.67 2.08 14.15
CA ASP A 172 -5.03 1.69 15.53
C ASP A 172 -6.53 1.59 15.74
N GLY A 173 -7.30 2.46 15.08
CA GLY A 173 -8.76 2.40 15.06
C GLY A 173 -9.29 1.11 14.43
N PHE A 174 -8.60 0.60 13.40
CA PHE A 174 -8.94 -0.71 12.84
C PHE A 174 -8.88 -1.83 13.88
N ASN A 175 -7.90 -1.82 14.78
CA ASN A 175 -7.82 -2.83 15.85
C ASN A 175 -9.06 -2.85 16.78
N ILE A 176 -9.79 -1.73 16.87
CA ILE A 176 -11.00 -1.61 17.69
C ILE A 176 -12.22 -2.18 16.96
N ILE A 177 -12.30 -1.96 15.66
CA ILE A 177 -13.47 -2.34 14.85
C ILE A 177 -13.35 -3.73 14.22
N ALA A 178 -12.17 -4.33 14.19
CA ALA A 178 -11.90 -5.56 13.44
C ALA A 178 -12.87 -6.71 13.73
N ASP A 179 -13.29 -6.88 15.00
CA ASP A 179 -14.21 -7.95 15.37
C ASP A 179 -15.67 -7.68 14.94
N VAL A 180 -16.05 -6.41 14.81
CA VAL A 180 -17.42 -5.98 14.45
C VAL A 180 -17.53 -5.74 12.94
N ALA A 181 -16.44 -5.33 12.31
CA ALA A 181 -16.37 -5.07 10.87
C ALA A 181 -16.35 -6.36 10.02
N LYS A 182 -16.73 -7.49 10.60
CA LYS A 182 -16.89 -8.75 9.88
C LYS A 182 -18.07 -8.61 8.92
N ASP A 183 -17.89 -9.06 7.70
CA ASP A 183 -18.92 -9.13 6.66
C ASP A 183 -19.55 -7.79 6.22
N ILE A 184 -18.93 -6.65 6.59
CA ILE A 184 -19.40 -5.31 6.17
C ILE A 184 -18.77 -4.89 4.85
N PHE A 185 -17.50 -5.24 4.63
CA PHE A 185 -16.68 -4.70 3.55
C PHE A 185 -16.33 -5.76 2.49
N ASP A 186 -16.40 -5.35 1.23
CA ASP A 186 -16.01 -6.17 0.07
C ASP A 186 -14.56 -5.90 -0.35
N LEU A 187 -14.05 -4.70 -0.03
CA LEU A 187 -12.71 -4.24 -0.33
C LEU A 187 -12.07 -3.59 0.90
N VAL A 188 -10.80 -3.91 1.17
CA VAL A 188 -9.95 -3.16 2.09
C VAL A 188 -8.73 -2.60 1.34
N ILE A 189 -8.53 -1.29 1.46
CA ILE A 189 -7.35 -0.58 0.97
C ILE A 189 -6.51 -0.21 2.19
N ILE A 190 -5.21 -0.57 2.17
CA ILE A 190 -4.30 -0.31 3.28
C ILE A 190 -3.18 0.58 2.78
N ASP A 191 -3.25 1.85 3.16
CA ASP A 191 -2.22 2.83 2.84
C ASP A 191 -1.08 2.77 3.85
N GLU A 192 0.13 3.09 3.41
CA GLU A 192 1.38 2.91 4.16
C GLU A 192 1.50 1.52 4.80
N ALA A 193 1.23 0.49 3.99
CA ALA A 193 1.19 -0.91 4.43
C ALA A 193 2.51 -1.40 5.06
N ALA A 194 3.64 -0.71 4.84
CA ALA A 194 4.91 -0.98 5.50
C ALA A 194 4.83 -0.96 7.05
N VAL A 195 3.80 -0.33 7.62
CA VAL A 195 3.49 -0.38 9.06
C VAL A 195 3.26 -1.81 9.56
N TYR A 196 2.82 -2.72 8.69
CA TYR A 196 2.54 -4.12 9.00
C TYR A 196 3.72 -5.08 8.74
N ARG A 197 4.91 -4.59 8.38
CA ARG A 197 6.08 -5.39 8.02
C ARG A 197 6.58 -6.33 9.12
N THR A 198 6.29 -6.04 10.40
CA THR A 198 6.77 -6.81 11.54
C THR A 198 5.75 -7.84 12.00
N PRO A 199 5.98 -9.16 11.78
CA PRO A 199 4.99 -10.22 12.02
C PRO A 199 4.60 -10.41 13.50
N SER A 200 5.47 -10.04 14.43
CA SER A 200 5.24 -10.17 15.87
C SER A 200 4.30 -9.13 16.46
N THR A 201 3.98 -8.06 15.71
CA THR A 201 3.13 -6.98 16.21
C THR A 201 1.67 -7.40 16.34
N LYS A 202 0.99 -6.84 17.34
CA LYS A 202 -0.46 -7.04 17.52
C LYS A 202 -1.24 -6.59 16.28
N ARG A 203 -0.85 -5.45 15.69
CA ARG A 203 -1.46 -4.86 14.50
C ARG A 203 -1.46 -5.83 13.31
N PHE A 204 -0.30 -6.42 13.00
CA PHE A 204 -0.19 -7.41 11.92
C PHE A 204 -1.07 -8.64 12.20
N ARG A 205 -1.04 -9.17 13.42
CA ARG A 205 -1.82 -10.38 13.79
C ARG A 205 -3.33 -10.16 13.65
N ILE A 206 -3.83 -9.01 14.11
CA ILE A 206 -5.26 -8.66 14.00
C ILE A 206 -5.65 -8.58 12.51
N LEU A 207 -4.93 -7.80 11.71
CA LEU A 207 -5.25 -7.63 10.29
C LEU A 207 -5.18 -8.95 9.53
N ARG A 208 -4.12 -9.74 9.73
CA ARG A 208 -3.97 -11.03 9.10
C ARG A 208 -5.11 -12.00 9.45
N ASN A 209 -5.46 -12.08 10.73
CA ASN A 209 -6.58 -12.92 11.16
C ASN A 209 -7.90 -12.46 10.54
N TRP A 210 -8.14 -11.16 10.51
CA TRP A 210 -9.31 -10.58 9.89
C TRP A 210 -9.39 -10.93 8.39
N ILE A 211 -8.32 -10.74 7.63
CA ILE A 211 -8.24 -11.12 6.21
C ILE A 211 -8.46 -12.63 6.00
N ASN A 212 -7.90 -13.47 6.86
CA ASN A 212 -8.04 -14.93 6.76
C ASN A 212 -9.49 -15.42 7.02
N HIS A 213 -10.26 -14.70 7.82
CA HIS A 213 -11.69 -15.00 8.04
C HIS A 213 -12.59 -14.50 6.89
N HIS A 214 -12.04 -13.70 5.97
CA HIS A 214 -12.74 -13.15 4.81
C HIS A 214 -12.02 -13.55 3.52
N PRO A 215 -12.12 -14.81 3.07
CA PRO A 215 -11.36 -15.31 1.90
C PRO A 215 -11.71 -14.55 0.63
N ASP A 216 -12.94 -14.08 0.50
CA ASP A 216 -13.46 -13.40 -0.69
C ASP A 216 -13.22 -11.89 -0.70
N ILE A 217 -12.74 -11.30 0.40
CA ILE A 217 -12.47 -9.87 0.44
C ILE A 217 -11.32 -9.48 -0.51
N ARG A 218 -11.49 -8.36 -1.18
CA ARG A 218 -10.40 -7.74 -1.95
C ARG A 218 -9.46 -7.01 -0.99
N VAL A 219 -8.15 -7.19 -1.17
CA VAL A 219 -7.12 -6.60 -0.30
C VAL A 219 -6.08 -5.89 -1.15
N TRP A 220 -6.01 -4.57 -1.07
CA TRP A 220 -5.00 -3.77 -1.76
C TRP A 220 -4.09 -3.09 -0.74
N LEU A 221 -2.82 -3.45 -0.79
CA LEU A 221 -1.77 -2.84 0.05
C LEU A 221 -1.00 -1.81 -0.77
N MET A 222 -0.83 -0.62 -0.22
CA MET A 222 -0.10 0.46 -0.88
C MET A 222 1.07 0.92 -0.03
N THR A 223 2.26 1.00 -0.62
CA THR A 223 3.45 1.58 0.01
C THR A 223 4.52 1.85 -1.03
N GLY A 224 5.22 2.98 -0.93
CA GLY A 224 6.39 3.25 -1.78
C GLY A 224 7.66 2.52 -1.32
N THR A 225 7.69 2.03 -0.08
CA THR A 225 8.87 1.39 0.54
C THR A 225 8.50 0.07 1.21
N PRO A 226 8.36 -1.03 0.43
CA PRO A 226 7.91 -2.31 0.98
C PRO A 226 8.91 -2.95 1.94
N THR A 227 10.21 -2.70 1.77
CA THR A 227 11.30 -3.24 2.58
C THR A 227 12.24 -2.13 3.05
N PRO A 228 11.76 -1.25 3.97
CA PRO A 228 12.53 -0.05 4.36
C PRO A 228 13.82 -0.37 5.11
N ASN A 229 13.91 -1.49 5.82
CA ASN A 229 15.08 -1.84 6.62
C ASN A 229 15.82 -3.05 6.05
N GLU A 230 15.13 -4.16 5.86
CA GLU A 230 15.70 -5.44 5.45
C GLU A 230 14.80 -6.18 4.47
N PRO A 231 15.34 -7.10 3.64
CA PRO A 231 14.54 -7.95 2.76
C PRO A 231 13.46 -8.75 3.48
N THR A 232 13.66 -9.06 4.75
CA THR A 232 12.71 -9.78 5.61
C THR A 232 11.40 -9.06 5.84
N ASP A 233 11.36 -7.74 5.68
CA ASP A 233 10.16 -6.91 5.81
C ASP A 233 9.06 -7.31 4.79
N ALA A 234 9.46 -7.89 3.65
CA ALA A 234 8.53 -8.32 2.60
C ALA A 234 7.59 -9.45 3.05
N TRP A 235 8.01 -10.32 3.97
CA TRP A 235 7.25 -11.51 4.34
C TRP A 235 5.83 -11.20 4.84
N ALA A 236 5.72 -10.22 5.73
CA ALA A 236 4.43 -9.85 6.32
C ALA A 236 3.46 -9.29 5.27
N LEU A 237 3.94 -8.44 4.37
CA LEU A 237 3.14 -7.87 3.28
C LEU A 237 2.69 -8.98 2.31
N ALA A 238 3.60 -9.88 1.93
CA ALA A 238 3.29 -11.03 1.09
C ALA A 238 2.25 -11.96 1.72
N LYS A 239 2.28 -12.14 3.05
CA LYS A 239 1.26 -12.91 3.79
C LYS A 239 -0.12 -12.25 3.75
N LEU A 240 -0.19 -10.93 3.84
CA LEU A 240 -1.47 -10.20 3.81
C LEU A 240 -2.14 -10.30 2.43
N VAL A 241 -1.38 -10.26 1.34
CA VAL A 241 -1.94 -10.44 -0.01
C VAL A 241 -2.08 -11.90 -0.42
N GLY A 242 -1.61 -12.83 0.41
CA GLY A 242 -1.70 -14.26 0.10
C GLY A 242 -0.83 -14.69 -1.08
N SER A 243 0.36 -14.11 -1.23
CA SER A 243 1.27 -14.45 -2.31
C SER A 243 1.59 -15.96 -2.33
N PRO A 244 1.48 -16.62 -3.49
CA PRO A 244 1.79 -18.04 -3.62
C PRO A 244 3.29 -18.35 -3.45
N TYR A 245 4.14 -17.36 -3.61
CA TYR A 245 5.60 -17.48 -3.47
C TYR A 245 6.09 -17.27 -2.03
N CYS A 246 5.19 -16.89 -1.11
CA CYS A 246 5.55 -16.61 0.27
C CYS A 246 5.71 -17.90 1.08
N THR A 247 6.85 -18.05 1.79
CA THR A 247 7.09 -19.20 2.68
C THR A 247 6.05 -19.29 3.80
N LYS A 248 5.83 -20.51 4.33
CA LYS A 248 4.86 -20.71 5.43
C LYS A 248 5.25 -19.95 6.69
N THR A 249 6.54 -19.92 7.02
CA THR A 249 7.05 -19.31 8.25
C THR A 249 8.00 -18.16 7.95
N TYR A 250 8.06 -17.18 8.87
CA TYR A 250 9.02 -16.08 8.81
C TYR A 250 10.47 -16.57 8.87
N THR A 251 10.76 -17.59 9.69
CA THR A 251 12.11 -18.15 9.83
C THR A 251 12.62 -18.69 8.50
N ALA A 252 11.80 -19.50 7.80
CA ALA A 252 12.16 -20.02 6.48
C ALA A 252 12.39 -18.90 5.46
N PHE A 253 11.59 -17.83 5.52
CA PHE A 253 11.79 -16.67 4.66
C PHE A 253 13.10 -15.93 4.98
N LYS A 254 13.37 -15.73 6.28
CA LYS A 254 14.63 -15.11 6.72
C LYS A 254 15.85 -15.89 6.21
N GLU A 255 15.86 -17.20 6.32
CA GLU A 255 16.95 -18.05 5.80
C GLU A 255 17.07 -17.98 4.26
N MET A 256 15.97 -17.76 3.58
CA MET A 256 15.91 -17.62 2.12
C MET A 256 16.53 -16.29 1.62
N VAL A 257 16.29 -15.18 2.32
CA VAL A 257 16.74 -13.84 1.90
C VAL A 257 17.96 -13.31 2.63
N MET A 258 18.35 -13.94 3.77
CA MET A 258 19.47 -13.53 4.60
C MET A 258 20.47 -14.69 4.75
N MET A 259 21.74 -14.35 4.93
CA MET A 259 22.77 -15.34 5.32
C MET A 259 23.39 -14.95 6.66
N LYS A 260 23.71 -15.97 7.46
CA LYS A 260 24.34 -15.81 8.76
C LYS A 260 25.86 -15.76 8.59
N ILE A 261 26.50 -14.66 8.99
CA ILE A 261 27.96 -14.47 8.89
C ILE A 261 28.66 -14.47 10.27
N GLY A 262 28.00 -14.94 11.29
CA GLY A 262 28.54 -15.04 12.66
C GLY A 262 27.45 -15.56 13.59
N GLN A 263 27.76 -15.63 14.90
CA GLN A 263 26.80 -16.16 15.86
C GLN A 263 25.47 -15.36 15.88
N TRP A 264 25.54 -14.04 15.69
CA TRP A 264 24.39 -13.13 15.83
C TRP A 264 24.14 -12.21 14.61
N LYS A 265 25.06 -12.21 13.63
CA LYS A 265 24.99 -11.27 12.49
C LYS A 265 24.41 -11.94 11.24
N TRP A 266 23.38 -11.29 10.69
CA TRP A 266 22.76 -11.66 9.43
C TRP A 266 22.97 -10.53 8.42
N VAL A 267 23.16 -10.88 7.16
CA VAL A 267 23.27 -9.94 6.04
C VAL A 267 22.38 -10.41 4.89
N PRO A 268 21.87 -9.48 4.06
CA PRO A 268 21.11 -9.85 2.87
C PRO A 268 21.93 -10.76 1.93
N ARG A 269 21.30 -11.77 1.36
CA ARG A 269 21.89 -12.55 0.27
C ARG A 269 21.96 -11.71 -1.00
N PRO A 270 22.92 -11.95 -1.92
CA PRO A 270 23.00 -11.25 -3.20
C PRO A 270 21.70 -11.30 -4.01
N GLU A 271 21.04 -12.47 -4.03
CA GLU A 271 19.79 -12.75 -4.72
C GLU A 271 18.52 -12.25 -4.00
N SER A 272 18.64 -11.65 -2.82
CA SER A 272 17.52 -11.26 -1.97
C SER A 272 16.53 -10.30 -2.65
N VAL A 273 17.03 -9.42 -3.53
CA VAL A 273 16.20 -8.44 -4.25
C VAL A 273 15.23 -9.15 -5.19
N ASP A 274 15.69 -10.15 -5.94
CA ASP A 274 14.85 -10.87 -6.90
C ASP A 274 13.85 -11.78 -6.19
N ILE A 275 14.28 -12.41 -5.08
CA ILE A 275 13.40 -13.19 -4.21
C ILE A 275 12.28 -12.29 -3.66
N VAL A 276 12.61 -11.09 -3.16
CA VAL A 276 11.63 -10.13 -2.63
C VAL A 276 10.66 -9.70 -3.72
N LYS A 277 11.14 -9.38 -4.91
CA LYS A 277 10.27 -9.05 -6.05
C LYS A 277 9.28 -10.17 -6.34
N GLN A 278 9.73 -11.42 -6.40
CA GLN A 278 8.86 -12.57 -6.64
C GLN A 278 7.84 -12.77 -5.52
N VAL A 279 8.28 -12.68 -4.27
CA VAL A 279 7.42 -12.92 -3.09
C VAL A 279 6.34 -11.85 -2.92
N LEU A 280 6.59 -10.63 -3.36
CA LEU A 280 5.60 -9.54 -3.30
C LEU A 280 4.54 -9.62 -4.41
N HIS A 281 4.61 -10.58 -5.34
CA HIS A 281 3.53 -10.73 -6.34
C HIS A 281 2.20 -11.18 -5.74
N PRO A 282 1.05 -10.69 -6.32
CA PRO A 282 0.96 -9.75 -7.44
C PRO A 282 1.21 -8.29 -7.01
N ALA A 283 2.15 -7.64 -7.67
CA ALA A 283 2.52 -6.27 -7.39
C ALA A 283 2.73 -5.44 -8.66
N ILE A 284 2.43 -4.14 -8.56
CA ILE A 284 2.77 -3.15 -9.58
C ILE A 284 3.67 -2.09 -8.96
N ARG A 285 4.68 -1.64 -9.71
CA ARG A 285 5.62 -0.61 -9.28
C ARG A 285 5.88 0.37 -10.43
N TYR A 286 5.86 1.64 -10.08
CA TYR A 286 6.33 2.75 -10.90
C TYR A 286 7.24 3.64 -10.07
N ASP A 287 8.40 3.95 -10.57
CA ASP A 287 9.27 4.95 -10.02
C ASP A 287 8.84 6.35 -10.51
N ARG A 288 9.05 7.37 -9.69
CA ARG A 288 8.52 8.71 -9.96
C ARG A 288 9.07 9.34 -11.24
N HIS A 289 10.35 9.09 -11.54
CA HIS A 289 11.00 9.57 -12.77
C HIS A 289 10.55 8.83 -14.03
N GLU A 290 9.94 7.65 -13.91
CA GLU A 290 9.32 6.95 -15.06
C GLU A 290 7.93 7.53 -15.37
N CYS A 291 7.29 8.18 -14.37
CA CYS A 291 5.94 8.70 -14.48
C CYS A 291 5.89 10.16 -14.95
N PHE A 292 6.91 10.94 -14.63
CA PHE A 292 6.93 12.38 -14.82
C PHE A 292 8.29 12.85 -15.32
N ASP A 293 8.28 13.82 -16.22
CA ASP A 293 9.45 14.56 -16.63
C ASP A 293 9.80 15.61 -15.54
N LEU A 294 10.61 15.19 -14.57
CA LEU A 294 10.96 16.02 -13.43
C LEU A 294 12.33 16.68 -13.64
N PRO A 295 12.50 17.94 -13.21
CA PRO A 295 13.82 18.55 -13.20
C PRO A 295 14.77 17.75 -12.29
N SER A 296 16.05 17.81 -12.60
CA SER A 296 17.09 17.17 -11.77
C SER A 296 17.04 17.67 -10.33
N THR A 297 17.23 16.75 -9.38
CA THR A 297 17.27 17.09 -7.95
C THR A 297 18.52 17.92 -7.65
N VAL A 298 18.32 19.10 -7.08
CA VAL A 298 19.42 19.97 -6.62
C VAL A 298 19.56 19.84 -5.12
N TYR A 299 20.71 19.37 -4.66
CA TYR A 299 21.04 19.31 -3.23
C TYR A 299 21.76 20.58 -2.80
N GLN A 300 21.18 21.32 -1.86
CA GLN A 300 21.80 22.49 -1.26
C GLN A 300 22.10 22.23 0.21
N THR A 301 23.36 22.35 0.59
CA THR A 301 23.76 22.28 2.01
C THR A 301 23.79 23.70 2.59
N ARG A 302 22.91 23.96 3.55
CA ARG A 302 22.92 25.22 4.32
C ARG A 302 23.53 24.96 5.70
N LYS A 303 24.66 25.62 5.97
CA LYS A 303 25.30 25.56 7.29
C LYS A 303 24.74 26.67 8.17
N VAL A 304 24.14 26.29 9.28
CA VAL A 304 23.61 27.20 10.29
C VAL A 304 24.44 27.05 11.54
N LYS A 305 24.82 28.18 12.18
CA LYS A 305 25.51 28.17 13.45
C LYS A 305 24.50 28.05 14.57
N LEU A 306 24.82 27.26 15.59
CA LEU A 306 24.03 27.20 16.82
C LEU A 306 24.07 28.57 17.51
N THR A 307 22.99 28.97 18.16
CA THR A 307 22.96 30.14 19.02
C THR A 307 23.87 29.94 20.24
N LEU A 308 24.16 30.99 20.98
CA LEU A 308 24.99 30.89 22.18
C LEU A 308 24.38 29.94 23.22
N GLU A 309 23.08 29.99 23.39
CA GLU A 309 22.32 29.14 24.31
C GLU A 309 22.31 27.68 23.84
N GLN A 310 21.95 27.43 22.60
CA GLN A 310 22.04 26.10 22.00
C GLN A 310 23.42 25.49 22.09
N SER A 311 24.47 26.31 21.78
CA SER A 311 25.85 25.86 21.85
C SER A 311 26.28 25.49 23.27
N LYS A 312 25.84 26.25 24.28
CA LYS A 312 26.12 25.98 25.70
C LYS A 312 25.50 24.63 26.12
N HIS A 313 24.22 24.42 25.82
CA HIS A 313 23.54 23.17 26.16
C HIS A 313 24.06 21.96 25.37
N TYR A 314 24.41 22.17 24.10
CA TYR A 314 24.96 21.12 23.23
C TYR A 314 26.33 20.67 23.75
N GLN A 315 27.24 21.62 24.11
CA GLN A 315 28.55 21.31 24.66
C GLN A 315 28.46 20.65 26.05
N ALA A 316 27.56 21.10 26.90
CA ALA A 316 27.29 20.46 28.20
C ALA A 316 26.87 19.01 28.04
N MET A 317 25.94 18.72 27.10
CA MET A 317 25.48 17.37 26.84
C MET A 317 26.61 16.48 26.29
N ILE A 318 27.44 16.97 25.36
CA ILE A 318 28.59 16.22 24.85
C ILE A 318 29.58 15.93 25.97
N LYS A 319 29.88 16.91 26.84
CA LYS A 319 30.84 16.76 27.94
C LYS A 319 30.38 15.68 28.94
N THR A 320 29.09 15.68 29.28
CA THR A 320 28.48 14.62 30.11
C THR A 320 28.59 13.26 29.44
N PHE A 321 28.28 13.19 28.14
CA PHE A 321 28.39 11.97 27.33
C PHE A 321 29.82 11.39 27.32
N VAL A 322 30.82 12.22 27.08
CA VAL A 322 32.23 11.80 27.08
C VAL A 322 32.70 11.36 28.49
N THR A 323 32.25 12.04 29.54
CA THR A 323 32.61 11.71 30.94
C THR A 323 32.03 10.33 31.34
N GLU A 324 30.78 10.06 30.99
CA GLU A 324 30.14 8.75 31.25
C GLU A 324 30.82 7.62 30.47
N LEU A 325 31.20 7.85 29.21
CA LEU A 325 31.98 6.89 28.41
C LEU A 325 33.31 6.53 29.05
N ALA A 326 33.97 7.51 29.68
CA ALA A 326 35.28 7.33 30.31
C ALA A 326 35.20 6.64 31.69
N THR A 327 34.05 6.75 32.40
CA THR A 327 33.91 6.26 33.78
C THR A 327 33.20 4.91 33.88
N GLU A 328 32.29 4.60 33.00
CA GLU A 328 31.43 3.41 33.12
C GLU A 328 31.78 2.21 32.20
N GLY A 329 32.73 2.36 31.28
CA GLY A 329 33.26 1.26 30.44
C GLY A 329 32.25 0.47 29.57
N SER A 330 30.95 0.64 29.78
CA SER A 330 29.89 0.10 28.96
C SER A 330 28.60 0.93 29.09
N ILE A 331 28.36 1.84 28.15
CA ILE A 331 27.06 2.50 28.02
C ILE A 331 26.14 1.55 27.25
N THR A 332 24.92 1.30 27.77
CA THR A 332 23.93 0.55 27.04
C THR A 332 23.50 1.33 25.81
N ALA A 333 23.26 0.64 24.68
CA ALA A 333 22.82 1.23 23.40
C ALA A 333 21.58 2.15 23.53
N VAL A 334 20.75 1.92 24.54
CA VAL A 334 19.57 2.74 24.85
C VAL A 334 19.97 4.15 25.32
N ASN A 335 21.00 4.27 26.18
CA ASN A 335 21.48 5.56 26.67
C ASN A 335 22.14 6.40 25.55
N GLU A 336 22.88 5.76 24.65
CA GLU A 336 23.48 6.44 23.50
C GLU A 336 22.42 7.01 22.55
N ALA A 337 21.40 6.23 22.21
CA ALA A 337 20.32 6.65 21.32
C ALA A 337 19.54 7.85 21.90
N VAL A 338 19.24 7.82 23.20
CA VAL A 338 18.53 8.92 23.90
C VAL A 338 19.37 10.19 23.89
N LYS A 339 20.67 10.10 24.16
CA LYS A 339 21.57 11.25 24.13
C LYS A 339 21.73 11.87 22.76
N MET A 340 21.89 11.04 21.71
CA MET A 340 21.91 11.51 20.33
C MET A 340 20.61 12.23 19.96
N GLN A 341 19.47 11.70 20.38
CA GLN A 341 18.18 12.35 20.16
C GLN A 341 18.10 13.71 20.87
N LYS A 342 18.57 13.83 22.10
CA LYS A 342 18.66 15.12 22.83
C LYS A 342 19.55 16.11 22.12
N LEU A 343 20.72 15.68 21.60
CA LEU A 343 21.62 16.57 20.83
C LEU A 343 20.94 17.10 19.56
N VAL A 344 20.20 16.26 18.85
CA VAL A 344 19.40 16.69 17.69
C VAL A 344 18.33 17.68 18.12
N GLN A 345 17.59 17.43 19.20
CA GLN A 345 16.58 18.36 19.72
C GLN A 345 17.17 19.73 20.05
N ILE A 346 18.29 19.78 20.78
CA ILE A 346 19.01 21.03 21.12
C ILE A 346 19.41 21.77 19.84
N SER A 347 19.95 21.08 18.85
CA SER A 347 20.34 21.69 17.58
C SER A 347 19.16 22.22 16.76
N CYS A 348 17.95 21.67 16.95
CA CYS A 348 16.72 22.16 16.35
C CYS A 348 16.02 23.28 17.16
N GLY A 349 16.60 23.72 18.29
CA GLY A 349 16.05 24.81 19.10
C GLY A 349 14.98 24.42 20.11
N VAL A 350 14.68 23.13 20.25
CA VAL A 350 13.68 22.63 21.22
C VAL A 350 14.20 21.36 21.88
N ALA A 351 14.15 21.27 23.19
CA ALA A 351 14.46 20.06 23.94
C ALA A 351 13.29 19.67 24.87
N TYR A 352 13.05 18.36 25.03
CA TYR A 352 12.08 17.86 25.99
C TYR A 352 12.79 17.58 27.32
N GLY A 353 12.25 18.14 28.43
CA GLY A 353 12.62 17.80 29.78
C GLY A 353 12.17 16.40 30.17
N ASP A 354 12.67 15.88 31.28
CA ASP A 354 12.31 14.56 31.80
C ASP A 354 10.83 14.50 32.27
N ASP A 355 10.23 15.66 32.53
CA ASP A 355 8.82 15.85 32.86
C ASP A 355 7.89 15.94 31.61
N GLY A 356 8.44 15.75 30.40
CA GLY A 356 7.72 15.84 29.13
C GLY A 356 7.43 17.26 28.65
N ARG A 357 7.84 18.30 29.37
CA ARG A 357 7.70 19.69 28.93
C ARG A 357 8.76 20.01 27.87
N HIS A 358 8.35 20.74 26.84
CA HIS A 358 9.29 21.25 25.85
C HIS A 358 9.90 22.57 26.35
N ILE A 359 11.21 22.65 26.24
CA ILE A 359 12.00 23.84 26.54
C ILE A 359 12.40 24.41 25.18
N GLN A 360 11.93 25.61 24.87
CA GLN A 360 12.36 26.35 23.69
C GLN A 360 13.69 27.00 24.00
N LEU A 361 14.68 26.74 23.15
CA LEU A 361 16.02 27.36 23.23
C LEU A 361 16.00 28.49 22.20
N ASP A 362 16.04 29.73 22.69
CA ASP A 362 15.94 30.90 21.86
C ASP A 362 17.12 30.98 20.87
N GLY A 363 16.71 31.19 19.58
CA GLY A 363 17.57 31.36 18.44
C GLY A 363 17.34 32.67 17.77
#